data_e1fe6ee263cbd15e06fd66738bc08cee
#
_entry.id   e1fe6ee263cbd15e06fd66738bc08cee
#
_cell.length_a   1.000
_cell.length_b   1.000
_cell.length_c   1.000
_cell.angle_alpha   90.00
_cell.angle_beta   90.00
_cell.angle_gamma   90.00
#
_symmetry.space_group_name_H-M   'P 1'
#
loop_
_entity.id
_entity.type
_entity.pdbx_description
1 polymer ?
#
loop_
_entity_poly.entity_id
_entity_poly.type
_entity_poly.pdbx_seq_one_letter_code
_entity_poly.pdbx_strand_id
1 'polypeptide(L)'
;PPRSTPLYSSAASDVYMRQADIQDELALHLKLLKSQGKILEAQRLESRTNYDLEMLEIAGYCAGVENYSRHLAQRAAGSTPYTLMDYLPDDFLLFVDESHMTIPQIRAMYKGDRSRKETLVEHGFRLPSALDNRPLNFEEFEDRVSQAVYVSATPGPYEMEHSEKIIEQVIRPTGLTDPVIEVKPVDGQIDDLLYQVNQRVNKGERCLITTLTKRMSEELSDYLKETGIRTQYLHSEIDTLERSEILRDLRLGVYDVLVGINLLREGLDLPEVSLIAILDADKEGYLRSTTALVQTIGRAARHIDGKVIMYADVVTDSMKRAIDETERRRQIQESHNRENGITPQSIRKTIRDITERVRAISEPQLDHSISGDDLPKEDITRLIKDLESQMKSASRDLEFEKAALLRDQIVDLRKVLID
;
A
#
# COMPACT_ATOMS: atom_id res chain seq x y z
N PRO A 1 -50.00 -25.71 14.74
CA PRO A 1 -49.01 -24.65 14.55
C PRO A 1 -48.62 -24.60 13.08
N PRO A 2 -48.54 -23.40 12.44
CA PRO A 2 -48.12 -23.28 11.06
C PRO A 2 -46.64 -23.72 10.98
N ARG A 3 -46.34 -24.60 10.03
CA ARG A 3 -44.97 -24.98 9.69
C ARG A 3 -44.24 -23.73 9.21
N SER A 4 -43.20 -23.35 9.91
CA SER A 4 -42.29 -22.31 9.49
C SER A 4 -41.74 -22.66 8.10
N THR A 5 -42.01 -21.83 7.12
CA THR A 5 -41.36 -21.89 5.80
C THR A 5 -39.85 -21.84 6.02
N PRO A 6 -39.05 -22.75 5.42
CA PRO A 6 -37.62 -22.74 5.65
C PRO A 6 -37.03 -21.41 5.17
N LEU A 7 -36.16 -20.82 5.98
CA LEU A 7 -35.41 -19.59 5.67
C LEU A 7 -34.63 -19.64 4.32
N TYR A 8 -34.39 -20.83 3.78
CA TYR A 8 -33.79 -21.08 2.48
C TYR A 8 -34.63 -20.61 1.28
N SER A 9 -35.95 -20.56 1.43
CA SER A 9 -36.87 -20.16 0.36
C SER A 9 -36.89 -18.65 0.12
N SER A 10 -36.73 -17.83 1.16
CA SER A 10 -36.64 -16.36 1.01
C SER A 10 -35.30 -15.94 0.39
N ALA A 11 -34.18 -16.54 0.83
CA ALA A 11 -32.87 -16.25 0.29
C ALA A 11 -32.73 -16.61 -1.20
N ALA A 12 -33.29 -17.74 -1.62
CA ALA A 12 -33.33 -18.13 -3.03
C ALA A 12 -34.19 -17.15 -3.86
N SER A 13 -35.36 -16.75 -3.37
CA SER A 13 -36.25 -15.77 -4.01
C SER A 13 -35.55 -14.40 -4.15
N ASP A 14 -34.82 -13.98 -3.13
CA ASP A 14 -34.08 -12.71 -3.14
C ASP A 14 -32.92 -12.71 -4.17
N VAL A 15 -32.19 -13.83 -4.32
CA VAL A 15 -31.12 -13.98 -5.32
C VAL A 15 -31.70 -13.93 -6.74
N TYR A 16 -32.84 -14.60 -6.98
CA TYR A 16 -33.52 -14.58 -8.28
C TYR A 16 -33.97 -13.15 -8.68
N MET A 17 -34.57 -12.41 -7.76
CA MET A 17 -34.98 -11.01 -8.05
C MET A 17 -33.81 -10.12 -8.38
N ARG A 18 -32.68 -10.27 -7.68
CA ARG A 18 -31.45 -9.49 -7.92
C ARG A 18 -30.84 -9.81 -9.28
N GLN A 19 -30.90 -11.06 -9.73
CA GLN A 19 -30.44 -11.46 -11.06
C GLN A 19 -31.34 -10.90 -12.17
N ALA A 20 -32.69 -10.87 -11.94
CA ALA A 20 -33.62 -10.26 -12.87
C ALA A 20 -33.33 -8.76 -13.09
N ASP A 21 -33.03 -8.01 -12.02
CA ASP A 21 -32.67 -6.59 -12.13
C ASP A 21 -31.41 -6.37 -12.98
N ILE A 22 -30.41 -7.28 -12.87
CA ILE A 22 -29.19 -7.23 -13.69
C ILE A 22 -29.53 -7.54 -15.18
N GLN A 23 -30.41 -8.52 -15.43
CA GLN A 23 -30.87 -8.86 -16.79
C GLN A 23 -31.64 -7.73 -17.44
N ASP A 24 -32.52 -7.06 -16.70
CA ASP A 24 -33.30 -5.93 -17.18
C ASP A 24 -32.38 -4.74 -17.55
N GLU A 25 -31.41 -4.42 -16.69
CA GLU A 25 -30.40 -3.39 -17.01
C GLU A 25 -29.60 -3.76 -18.25
N LEU A 26 -29.14 -5.03 -18.35
CA LEU A 26 -28.44 -5.52 -19.52
C LEU A 26 -29.27 -5.31 -20.78
N ALA A 27 -30.53 -5.76 -20.78
CA ALA A 27 -31.43 -5.64 -21.95
C ALA A 27 -31.62 -4.19 -22.40
N LEU A 28 -31.77 -3.26 -21.45
CA LEU A 28 -31.88 -1.84 -21.74
C LEU A 28 -30.58 -1.26 -22.32
N HIS A 29 -29.45 -1.60 -21.74
CA HIS A 29 -28.15 -1.06 -22.17
C HIS A 29 -27.72 -1.64 -23.51
N LEU A 30 -28.01 -2.90 -23.81
CA LEU A 30 -27.78 -3.50 -25.12
C LEU A 30 -28.56 -2.81 -26.22
N LYS A 31 -29.83 -2.43 -25.98
CA LYS A 31 -30.62 -1.63 -26.93
C LYS A 31 -29.97 -0.28 -27.22
N LEU A 32 -29.46 0.38 -26.19
CA LEU A 32 -28.77 1.65 -26.32
C LEU A 32 -27.49 1.51 -27.14
N LEU A 33 -26.60 0.57 -26.81
CA LEU A 33 -25.36 0.33 -27.54
C LEU A 33 -25.60 -0.01 -29.01
N LYS A 34 -26.58 -0.89 -29.29
CA LYS A 34 -26.96 -1.28 -30.65
C LYS A 34 -27.50 -0.05 -31.45
N SER A 35 -28.29 0.82 -30.80
CA SER A 35 -28.79 2.05 -31.45
C SER A 35 -27.70 3.07 -31.79
N GLN A 36 -26.58 3.03 -31.04
CA GLN A 36 -25.39 3.84 -31.27
C GLN A 36 -24.40 3.23 -32.28
N GLY A 37 -24.71 2.04 -32.85
CA GLY A 37 -23.82 1.32 -33.74
C GLY A 37 -22.65 0.60 -33.05
N LYS A 38 -22.61 0.55 -31.71
CA LYS A 38 -21.59 -0.09 -30.89
C LYS A 38 -21.88 -1.60 -30.75
N ILE A 39 -21.79 -2.33 -31.86
CA ILE A 39 -22.19 -3.75 -31.92
C ILE A 39 -21.22 -4.65 -31.17
N LEU A 40 -19.90 -4.39 -31.27
CA LEU A 40 -18.87 -5.18 -30.56
C LEU A 40 -18.94 -5.00 -29.05
N GLU A 41 -19.18 -3.77 -28.60
CA GLU A 41 -19.37 -3.44 -27.19
C GLU A 41 -20.62 -4.13 -26.64
N ALA A 42 -21.72 -4.13 -27.40
CA ALA A 42 -22.94 -4.81 -27.01
C ALA A 42 -22.72 -6.32 -26.89
N GLN A 43 -22.07 -6.96 -27.85
CA GLN A 43 -21.79 -8.39 -27.83
C GLN A 43 -20.86 -8.78 -26.66
N ARG A 44 -19.83 -7.99 -26.42
CA ARG A 44 -18.91 -8.19 -25.29
C ARG A 44 -19.63 -8.12 -23.94
N LEU A 45 -20.46 -7.09 -23.76
CA LEU A 45 -21.22 -6.89 -22.54
C LEU A 45 -22.23 -8.04 -22.33
N GLU A 46 -22.94 -8.44 -23.37
CA GLU A 46 -23.93 -9.52 -23.31
C GLU A 46 -23.28 -10.85 -22.92
N SER A 47 -22.17 -11.22 -23.58
CA SER A 47 -21.43 -12.44 -23.28
C SER A 47 -20.89 -12.46 -21.86
N ARG A 48 -20.27 -11.35 -21.44
CA ARG A 48 -19.69 -11.25 -20.08
C ARG A 48 -20.75 -11.30 -19.00
N THR A 49 -21.81 -10.51 -19.13
CA THR A 49 -22.83 -10.43 -18.10
C THR A 49 -23.61 -11.74 -17.95
N ASN A 50 -23.93 -12.42 -19.06
CA ASN A 50 -24.57 -13.72 -19.02
C ASN A 50 -23.68 -14.77 -18.36
N TYR A 51 -22.38 -14.80 -18.66
CA TYR A 51 -21.45 -15.69 -17.96
C TYR A 51 -21.37 -15.40 -16.46
N ASP A 52 -21.32 -14.13 -16.06
CA ASP A 52 -21.27 -13.74 -14.66
C ASP A 52 -22.56 -14.13 -13.92
N LEU A 53 -23.74 -14.02 -14.58
CA LEU A 53 -25.03 -14.46 -14.04
C LEU A 53 -25.10 -15.98 -13.86
N GLU A 54 -24.62 -16.75 -14.84
CA GLU A 54 -24.52 -18.20 -14.74
C GLU A 54 -23.61 -18.63 -13.59
N MET A 55 -22.46 -17.96 -13.41
CA MET A 55 -21.56 -18.23 -12.29
C MET A 55 -22.20 -17.87 -10.93
N LEU A 56 -22.97 -16.78 -10.86
CA LEU A 56 -23.71 -16.42 -9.65
C LEU A 56 -24.78 -17.46 -9.30
N GLU A 57 -25.45 -18.06 -10.32
CA GLU A 57 -26.45 -19.10 -10.13
C GLU A 57 -25.83 -20.43 -9.66
N ILE A 58 -24.75 -20.87 -10.32
CA ILE A 58 -24.11 -22.18 -10.06
C ILE A 58 -23.23 -22.16 -8.82
N ALA A 59 -22.38 -21.14 -8.69
CA ALA A 59 -21.33 -21.07 -7.67
C ALA A 59 -21.61 -20.04 -6.55
N GLY A 60 -22.65 -19.22 -6.69
CA GLY A 60 -22.93 -18.11 -5.78
C GLY A 60 -21.92 -16.96 -5.83
N TYR A 61 -21.00 -16.98 -6.78
CA TYR A 61 -19.93 -16.01 -6.92
C TYR A 61 -19.49 -15.87 -8.38
N CYS A 62 -19.09 -14.66 -8.78
CA CYS A 62 -18.38 -14.41 -10.05
C CYS A 62 -17.20 -13.44 -9.85
N ALA A 63 -16.22 -13.51 -10.73
CA ALA A 63 -15.10 -12.57 -10.71
C ALA A 63 -15.58 -11.15 -11.05
N GLY A 64 -15.43 -10.21 -10.11
CA GLY A 64 -15.94 -8.85 -10.26
C GLY A 64 -17.37 -8.68 -9.78
N VAL A 65 -17.84 -9.54 -8.88
CA VAL A 65 -19.20 -9.48 -8.26
C VAL A 65 -19.51 -8.10 -7.69
N GLU A 66 -18.52 -7.36 -7.24
CA GLU A 66 -18.65 -5.99 -6.74
C GLU A 66 -19.25 -5.01 -7.78
N ASN A 67 -19.13 -5.29 -9.08
CA ASN A 67 -19.72 -4.45 -10.13
C ASN A 67 -21.24 -4.56 -10.19
N TYR A 68 -21.81 -5.59 -9.57
CA TYR A 68 -23.26 -5.81 -9.44
C TYR A 68 -23.79 -5.41 -8.06
N SER A 69 -22.95 -4.80 -7.19
CA SER A 69 -23.27 -4.49 -5.79
C SER A 69 -24.52 -3.64 -5.61
N ARG A 70 -24.84 -2.74 -6.55
CA ARG A 70 -26.08 -1.95 -6.52
C ARG A 70 -27.32 -2.86 -6.53
N HIS A 71 -27.40 -3.80 -7.47
CA HIS A 71 -28.49 -4.75 -7.60
C HIS A 71 -28.51 -5.75 -6.44
N LEU A 72 -27.34 -6.30 -6.09
CA LEU A 72 -27.22 -7.24 -4.98
C LEU A 72 -27.63 -6.63 -3.63
N ALA A 73 -27.39 -5.35 -3.41
CA ALA A 73 -27.82 -4.62 -2.22
C ALA A 73 -29.17 -3.92 -2.37
N GLN A 74 -29.85 -4.06 -3.54
CA GLN A 74 -31.11 -3.39 -3.87
C GLN A 74 -31.11 -1.88 -3.62
N ARG A 75 -29.99 -1.22 -3.93
CA ARG A 75 -29.84 0.21 -3.75
C ARG A 75 -30.39 0.98 -4.96
N ALA A 76 -30.93 2.17 -4.71
CA ALA A 76 -31.33 3.07 -5.78
C ALA A 76 -30.10 3.51 -6.63
N ALA A 77 -30.32 3.78 -7.93
CA ALA A 77 -29.30 4.31 -8.81
C ALA A 77 -28.73 5.63 -8.25
N GLY A 78 -27.40 5.76 -8.26
CA GLY A 78 -26.70 6.93 -7.74
C GLY A 78 -26.62 7.03 -6.21
N SER A 79 -27.23 6.11 -5.46
CA SER A 79 -27.15 6.12 -4.00
C SER A 79 -25.72 5.91 -3.49
N THR A 80 -25.44 6.44 -2.30
CA THR A 80 -24.17 6.26 -1.62
C THR A 80 -23.96 4.78 -1.24
N PRO A 81 -22.82 4.18 -1.57
CA PRO A 81 -22.53 2.79 -1.19
C PRO A 81 -22.28 2.67 0.31
N TYR A 82 -22.53 1.46 0.83
CA TYR A 82 -22.08 1.10 2.17
C TYR A 82 -20.55 0.98 2.22
N THR A 83 -19.96 1.50 3.29
CA THR A 83 -18.52 1.50 3.53
C THR A 83 -18.20 0.95 4.92
N LEU A 84 -16.93 0.77 5.24
CA LEU A 84 -16.51 0.36 6.58
C LEU A 84 -17.00 1.36 7.66
N MET A 85 -17.13 2.64 7.31
CA MET A 85 -17.60 3.66 8.25
C MET A 85 -19.06 3.42 8.70
N ASP A 86 -19.88 2.82 7.87
CA ASP A 86 -21.28 2.52 8.19
C ASP A 86 -21.43 1.41 9.27
N TYR A 87 -20.34 0.71 9.64
CA TYR A 87 -20.30 -0.26 10.75
C TYR A 87 -19.83 0.34 12.07
N LEU A 88 -19.37 1.60 12.06
CA LEU A 88 -18.94 2.29 13.26
C LEU A 88 -20.14 2.94 13.95
N PRO A 89 -20.09 3.18 15.29
CA PRO A 89 -21.12 3.96 15.98
C PRO A 89 -21.11 5.41 15.46
N ASP A 90 -22.26 6.09 15.56
CA ASP A 90 -22.44 7.45 15.02
C ASP A 90 -21.48 8.50 15.65
N ASP A 91 -21.01 8.24 16.87
CA ASP A 91 -20.13 9.12 17.65
C ASP A 91 -18.64 8.70 17.60
N PHE A 92 -18.23 7.92 16.61
CA PHE A 92 -16.83 7.50 16.50
C PHE A 92 -15.85 8.67 16.33
N LEU A 93 -14.66 8.53 16.89
CA LEU A 93 -13.54 9.44 16.70
C LEU A 93 -12.61 8.91 15.61
N LEU A 94 -12.45 9.68 14.54
CA LEU A 94 -11.58 9.33 13.43
C LEU A 94 -10.17 9.89 13.65
N PHE A 95 -9.16 9.03 13.60
CA PHE A 95 -7.76 9.45 13.51
C PHE A 95 -7.28 9.30 12.05
N VAL A 96 -6.87 10.39 11.44
CA VAL A 96 -6.34 10.42 10.08
C VAL A 96 -4.84 10.55 10.16
N ASP A 97 -4.13 9.42 10.02
CA ASP A 97 -2.67 9.39 10.01
C ASP A 97 -2.13 9.86 8.66
N GLU A 98 -0.96 10.53 8.68
CA GLU A 98 -0.35 11.20 7.52
C GLU A 98 -1.40 11.99 6.72
N SER A 99 -2.19 12.79 7.43
CA SER A 99 -3.39 13.46 6.88
C SER A 99 -3.10 14.31 5.65
N HIS A 100 -1.92 14.94 5.58
CA HIS A 100 -1.45 15.69 4.43
C HIS A 100 -1.39 14.88 3.12
N MET A 101 -1.32 13.55 3.21
CA MET A 101 -1.38 12.62 2.07
C MET A 101 -2.76 11.96 1.97
N THR A 102 -3.33 11.53 3.10
CA THR A 102 -4.58 10.78 3.16
C THR A 102 -5.77 11.61 2.69
N ILE A 103 -5.90 12.86 3.12
CA ILE A 103 -7.02 13.72 2.73
C ILE A 103 -7.04 14.01 1.23
N PRO A 104 -5.92 14.42 0.57
CA PRO A 104 -5.90 14.56 -0.88
C PRO A 104 -6.22 13.25 -1.63
N GLN A 105 -5.80 12.09 -1.12
CA GLN A 105 -6.13 10.80 -1.72
C GLN A 105 -7.63 10.50 -1.65
N ILE A 106 -8.26 10.66 -0.49
CA ILE A 106 -9.72 10.49 -0.33
C ILE A 106 -10.47 11.39 -1.31
N ARG A 107 -10.05 12.66 -1.43
CA ARG A 107 -10.64 13.64 -2.36
C ARG A 107 -10.52 13.23 -3.82
N ALA A 108 -9.41 12.59 -4.19
CA ALA A 108 -9.14 12.17 -5.57
C ALA A 108 -9.79 10.82 -5.95
N MET A 109 -10.04 9.93 -4.98
CA MET A 109 -10.47 8.54 -5.22
C MET A 109 -11.76 8.45 -6.04
N TYR A 110 -12.78 9.23 -5.71
CA TYR A 110 -14.07 9.23 -6.41
C TYR A 110 -13.92 9.56 -7.89
N LYS A 111 -13.23 10.65 -8.22
CA LYS A 111 -13.06 11.10 -9.61
C LYS A 111 -12.23 10.12 -10.42
N GLY A 112 -11.19 9.55 -9.84
CA GLY A 112 -10.34 8.54 -10.48
C GLY A 112 -11.08 7.25 -10.78
N ASP A 113 -11.85 6.73 -9.82
CA ASP A 113 -12.68 5.54 -10.01
C ASP A 113 -13.78 5.79 -11.07
N ARG A 114 -14.45 6.93 -10.99
CA ARG A 114 -15.51 7.33 -11.92
C ARG A 114 -15.00 7.37 -13.36
N SER A 115 -13.91 8.07 -13.63
CA SER A 115 -13.33 8.18 -14.97
C SER A 115 -12.96 6.82 -15.56
N ARG A 116 -12.33 5.94 -14.76
CA ARG A 116 -11.99 4.58 -15.18
C ARG A 116 -13.23 3.77 -15.52
N LYS A 117 -14.26 3.80 -14.69
CA LYS A 117 -15.48 3.02 -14.89
C LYS A 117 -16.34 3.53 -16.04
N GLU A 118 -16.39 4.83 -16.27
CA GLU A 118 -17.07 5.41 -17.45
C GLU A 118 -16.47 4.85 -18.74
N THR A 119 -15.15 4.79 -18.85
CA THR A 119 -14.47 4.15 -19.99
C THR A 119 -14.87 2.67 -20.13
N LEU A 120 -14.90 1.91 -19.02
CA LEU A 120 -15.29 0.50 -19.04
C LEU A 120 -16.74 0.27 -19.47
N VAL A 121 -17.66 1.13 -19.05
CA VAL A 121 -19.08 1.10 -19.45
C VAL A 121 -19.22 1.47 -20.92
N GLU A 122 -18.56 2.54 -21.36
CA GLU A 122 -18.61 3.00 -22.75
C GLU A 122 -18.16 1.95 -23.74
N HIS A 123 -17.15 1.16 -23.37
CA HIS A 123 -16.58 0.11 -24.21
C HIS A 123 -17.20 -1.29 -23.95
N GLY A 124 -18.33 -1.38 -23.24
CA GLY A 124 -19.06 -2.63 -23.03
C GLY A 124 -18.36 -3.65 -22.13
N PHE A 125 -17.49 -3.24 -21.23
CA PHE A 125 -16.84 -4.11 -20.24
C PHE A 125 -17.64 -4.23 -18.94
N ARG A 126 -18.52 -3.26 -18.66
CA ARG A 126 -19.34 -3.20 -17.41
C ARG A 126 -20.70 -2.62 -17.71
N LEU A 127 -21.69 -3.00 -16.88
CA LEU A 127 -22.99 -2.36 -16.85
C LEU A 127 -22.89 -0.95 -16.23
N PRO A 128 -23.82 -0.04 -16.55
CA PRO A 128 -23.87 1.28 -15.93
C PRO A 128 -23.93 1.26 -14.40
N SER A 129 -24.60 0.26 -13.81
CA SER A 129 -24.70 0.06 -12.36
C SER A 129 -23.33 -0.13 -11.67
N ALA A 130 -22.30 -0.53 -12.41
CA ALA A 130 -20.95 -0.61 -11.87
C ALA A 130 -20.40 0.76 -11.41
N LEU A 131 -20.95 1.87 -11.92
CA LEU A 131 -20.63 3.22 -11.48
C LEU A 131 -21.06 3.49 -10.02
N ASP A 132 -22.02 2.74 -9.52
CA ASP A 132 -22.55 2.89 -8.15
C ASP A 132 -21.79 2.03 -7.11
N ASN A 133 -20.86 1.19 -7.56
CA ASN A 133 -19.82 0.60 -6.70
C ASN A 133 -18.59 1.52 -6.71
N ARG A 134 -18.55 2.50 -5.86
CA ARG A 134 -17.60 3.60 -5.89
C ARG A 134 -17.12 3.99 -4.50
N PRO A 135 -15.96 4.62 -4.36
CA PRO A 135 -15.62 5.32 -3.13
C PRO A 135 -16.66 6.40 -2.81
N LEU A 136 -16.73 6.81 -1.56
CA LEU A 136 -17.42 8.02 -1.18
C LEU A 136 -16.84 9.22 -1.96
N ASN A 137 -17.67 10.17 -2.35
CA ASN A 137 -17.15 11.48 -2.69
C ASN A 137 -16.72 12.21 -1.40
N PHE A 138 -15.99 13.32 -1.53
CA PHE A 138 -15.42 13.97 -0.37
C PHE A 138 -16.46 14.56 0.59
N GLU A 139 -17.56 15.11 0.07
CA GLU A 139 -18.68 15.61 0.88
C GLU A 139 -19.35 14.47 1.67
N GLU A 140 -19.61 13.34 1.01
CA GLU A 140 -20.17 12.17 1.68
C GLU A 140 -19.23 11.60 2.77
N PHE A 141 -17.92 11.75 2.63
CA PHE A 141 -16.94 11.42 3.65
C PHE A 141 -17.02 12.39 4.83
N GLU A 142 -17.04 13.70 4.56
CA GLU A 142 -17.15 14.73 5.59
C GLU A 142 -18.45 14.60 6.39
N ASP A 143 -19.58 14.35 5.73
CA ASP A 143 -20.89 14.15 6.37
C ASP A 143 -20.92 12.98 7.39
N ARG A 144 -20.06 11.97 7.20
CA ARG A 144 -19.96 10.81 8.10
C ARG A 144 -19.04 11.01 9.29
N VAL A 145 -18.19 12.03 9.25
CA VAL A 145 -17.16 12.27 10.26
C VAL A 145 -17.61 13.38 11.19
N SER A 146 -18.05 13.02 12.40
CA SER A 146 -18.45 14.00 13.42
C SER A 146 -17.24 14.58 14.15
N GLN A 147 -16.20 13.79 14.38
CA GLN A 147 -14.99 14.16 15.10
C GLN A 147 -13.76 13.56 14.45
N ALA A 148 -12.73 14.39 14.22
CA ALA A 148 -11.47 13.93 13.64
C ALA A 148 -10.25 14.52 14.34
N VAL A 149 -9.20 13.72 14.40
CA VAL A 149 -7.84 14.15 14.76
C VAL A 149 -6.93 13.90 13.55
N TYR A 150 -6.40 14.97 13.01
CA TYR A 150 -5.45 14.91 11.89
C TYR A 150 -4.03 14.83 12.44
N VAL A 151 -3.31 13.75 12.09
CA VAL A 151 -1.93 13.52 12.50
C VAL A 151 -1.00 13.69 11.31
N SER A 152 -0.06 14.62 11.41
CA SER A 152 0.92 14.87 10.35
C SER A 152 2.14 15.60 10.88
N ALA A 153 3.33 15.27 10.35
CA ALA A 153 4.53 16.06 10.56
C ALA A 153 4.53 17.36 9.72
N THR A 154 3.69 17.41 8.68
CA THR A 154 3.60 18.50 7.71
C THR A 154 2.13 18.72 7.31
N PRO A 155 1.27 19.22 8.22
CA PRO A 155 -0.16 19.38 7.94
C PRO A 155 -0.38 20.25 6.69
N GLY A 156 -1.40 19.89 5.92
CA GLY A 156 -1.77 20.58 4.69
C GLY A 156 -2.78 21.72 4.92
N PRO A 157 -3.18 22.44 3.86
CA PRO A 157 -4.14 23.53 3.97
C PRO A 157 -5.49 23.09 4.55
N TYR A 158 -5.97 21.90 4.18
CA TYR A 158 -7.24 21.38 4.66
C TYR A 158 -7.28 21.26 6.19
N GLU A 159 -6.24 20.64 6.77
CA GLU A 159 -6.13 20.44 8.21
C GLU A 159 -6.02 21.78 8.94
N MET A 160 -5.28 22.73 8.35
CA MET A 160 -5.12 24.08 8.94
C MET A 160 -6.43 24.87 8.95
N GLU A 161 -7.29 24.68 7.95
CA GLU A 161 -8.58 25.37 7.84
C GLU A 161 -9.67 24.73 8.71
N HIS A 162 -9.63 23.39 8.90
CA HIS A 162 -10.70 22.63 9.57
C HIS A 162 -10.38 22.25 11.02
N SER A 163 -9.15 22.52 11.50
CA SER A 163 -8.78 22.23 12.90
C SER A 163 -9.06 23.42 13.78
N GLU A 164 -9.79 23.21 14.87
CA GLU A 164 -10.00 24.24 15.91
C GLU A 164 -8.70 24.58 16.65
N LYS A 165 -7.81 23.60 16.79
CA LYS A 165 -6.57 23.74 17.55
C LYS A 165 -5.45 22.90 16.94
N ILE A 166 -4.27 23.51 16.84
CA ILE A 166 -3.05 22.79 16.47
C ILE A 166 -2.29 22.44 17.74
N ILE A 167 -1.99 21.15 17.91
CA ILE A 167 -1.23 20.64 19.05
C ILE A 167 0.08 20.06 18.50
N GLU A 168 1.20 20.58 18.99
CA GLU A 168 2.52 20.08 18.61
C GLU A 168 2.99 19.00 19.58
N GLN A 169 3.46 17.87 19.04
CA GLN A 169 4.16 16.82 19.78
C GLN A 169 5.58 16.70 19.25
N VAL A 170 6.47 17.58 19.67
CA VAL A 170 7.86 17.66 19.20
C VAL A 170 8.78 16.80 20.04
N ILE A 171 8.52 16.70 21.35
CA ILE A 171 9.42 16.03 22.29
C ILE A 171 9.41 14.51 22.11
N ARG A 172 10.62 13.95 21.93
CA ARG A 172 10.87 12.51 21.91
C ARG A 172 11.37 12.03 23.25
N PRO A 173 10.74 11.02 23.87
CA PRO A 173 11.18 10.49 25.18
C PRO A 173 12.61 9.94 25.18
N THR A 174 13.10 9.50 24.02
CA THR A 174 14.47 9.00 23.82
C THR A 174 15.53 10.09 23.86
N GLY A 175 15.14 11.37 23.86
CA GLY A 175 16.03 12.51 23.78
C GLY A 175 16.68 12.74 22.40
N LEU A 176 16.37 11.90 21.40
CA LEU A 176 16.94 12.04 20.06
C LEU A 176 16.50 13.36 19.42
N THR A 177 17.47 14.12 18.94
CA THR A 177 17.25 15.37 18.21
C THR A 177 17.03 15.16 16.73
N ASP A 178 16.45 16.14 16.05
CA ASP A 178 16.45 16.17 14.59
C ASP A 178 17.88 16.27 14.06
N PRO A 179 18.17 15.74 12.85
CA PRO A 179 19.52 15.66 12.33
C PRO A 179 20.12 17.04 12.01
N VAL A 180 21.44 17.13 12.02
CA VAL A 180 22.15 18.29 11.49
C VAL A 180 22.06 18.31 9.97
N ILE A 181 21.75 19.47 9.39
CA ILE A 181 21.65 19.66 7.95
C ILE A 181 22.85 20.47 7.47
N GLU A 182 23.53 19.95 6.44
CA GLU A 182 24.56 20.69 5.71
C GLU A 182 24.13 20.89 4.26
N VAL A 183 24.30 22.10 3.74
CA VAL A 183 24.15 22.39 2.32
C VAL A 183 25.53 22.46 1.69
N LYS A 184 25.75 21.72 0.60
CA LYS A 184 27.01 21.65 -0.12
C LYS A 184 26.78 21.91 -1.62
N PRO A 185 27.80 22.42 -2.35
CA PRO A 185 27.65 22.68 -3.79
C PRO A 185 27.40 21.39 -4.59
N VAL A 186 26.80 21.54 -5.75
CA VAL A 186 26.54 20.42 -6.68
C VAL A 186 27.86 20.00 -7.36
N ASP A 187 28.75 20.95 -7.60
CA ASP A 187 30.08 20.62 -8.16
C ASP A 187 30.88 19.75 -7.17
N GLY A 188 31.38 18.61 -7.66
CA GLY A 188 32.07 17.62 -6.83
C GLY A 188 31.17 16.80 -5.89
N GLN A 189 29.83 16.87 -6.04
CA GLN A 189 28.88 16.19 -5.14
C GLN A 189 29.09 14.68 -5.04
N ILE A 190 29.50 14.01 -6.12
CA ILE A 190 29.70 12.55 -6.13
C ILE A 190 30.95 12.16 -5.34
N ASP A 191 32.04 12.89 -5.47
CA ASP A 191 33.28 12.63 -4.73
C ASP A 191 33.08 12.87 -3.22
N ASP A 192 32.42 13.97 -2.85
CA ASP A 192 32.08 14.24 -1.45
C ASP A 192 31.09 13.19 -0.91
N LEU A 193 30.09 12.81 -1.71
CA LEU A 193 29.14 11.76 -1.33
C LEU A 193 29.85 10.44 -1.03
N LEU A 194 30.77 10.00 -1.88
CA LEU A 194 31.59 8.80 -1.67
C LEU A 194 32.40 8.90 -0.36
N TYR A 195 33.01 10.04 -0.11
CA TYR A 195 33.74 10.26 1.13
C TYR A 195 32.84 10.14 2.36
N GLN A 196 31.68 10.79 2.35
CA GLN A 196 30.71 10.76 3.45
C GLN A 196 30.13 9.36 3.68
N VAL A 197 29.78 8.66 2.61
CA VAL A 197 29.28 7.27 2.67
C VAL A 197 30.35 6.35 3.26
N ASN A 198 31.59 6.40 2.78
CA ASN A 198 32.67 5.56 3.31
C ASN A 198 32.91 5.78 4.81
N GLN A 199 32.83 7.03 5.28
CA GLN A 199 32.93 7.32 6.71
C GLN A 199 31.84 6.61 7.53
N ARG A 200 30.61 6.51 7.02
CA ARG A 200 29.48 5.86 7.70
C ARG A 200 29.56 4.34 7.62
N VAL A 201 29.89 3.82 6.44
CA VAL A 201 30.07 2.39 6.21
C VAL A 201 31.16 1.81 7.12
N ASN A 202 32.29 2.51 7.27
CA ASN A 202 33.37 2.11 8.18
C ASN A 202 32.95 2.06 9.67
N LYS A 203 31.90 2.78 10.06
CA LYS A 203 31.28 2.72 11.40
C LYS A 203 30.19 1.65 11.51
N GLY A 204 29.86 0.95 10.42
CA GLY A 204 28.78 -0.02 10.37
C GLY A 204 27.39 0.62 10.28
N GLU A 205 27.31 1.91 9.94
CA GLU A 205 26.08 2.68 9.78
C GLU A 205 25.53 2.56 8.35
N ARG A 206 24.29 2.98 8.13
CA ARG A 206 23.60 2.91 6.83
C ARG A 206 23.34 4.29 6.27
N CYS A 207 23.27 4.37 4.93
CA CYS A 207 23.05 5.62 4.22
C CYS A 207 21.85 5.52 3.27
N LEU A 208 21.09 6.60 3.16
CA LEU A 208 20.05 6.78 2.14
C LEU A 208 20.46 7.90 1.20
N ILE A 209 20.30 7.68 -0.10
CA ILE A 209 20.58 8.69 -1.12
C ILE A 209 19.33 8.91 -1.96
N THR A 210 18.89 10.16 -2.09
CA THR A 210 17.72 10.50 -2.91
C THR A 210 18.14 11.21 -4.20
N THR A 211 17.61 10.71 -5.31
CA THR A 211 17.82 11.27 -6.65
C THR A 211 16.51 11.80 -7.23
N LEU A 212 16.55 12.42 -8.40
CA LEU A 212 15.37 12.97 -9.08
C LEU A 212 14.73 12.01 -10.08
N THR A 213 15.52 11.10 -10.66
CA THR A 213 15.05 10.20 -11.71
C THR A 213 15.46 8.75 -11.45
N LYS A 214 14.68 7.81 -12.02
CA LYS A 214 14.97 6.38 -11.97
C LYS A 214 16.35 6.07 -12.54
N ARG A 215 16.64 6.60 -13.73
CA ARG A 215 17.93 6.43 -14.40
C ARG A 215 19.10 6.90 -13.54
N MET A 216 18.98 8.06 -12.92
CA MET A 216 20.02 8.58 -12.00
C MET A 216 20.22 7.67 -10.79
N SER A 217 19.13 7.06 -10.25
CA SER A 217 19.26 6.09 -9.15
C SER A 217 20.00 4.83 -9.55
N GLU A 218 19.72 4.32 -10.74
CA GLU A 218 20.34 3.12 -11.29
C GLU A 218 21.84 3.38 -11.58
N GLU A 219 22.14 4.44 -12.34
CA GLU A 219 23.52 4.83 -12.68
C GLU A 219 24.38 5.09 -11.43
N LEU A 220 23.82 5.78 -10.43
CA LEU A 220 24.54 6.03 -9.17
C LEU A 220 24.74 4.74 -8.36
N SER A 221 23.73 3.86 -8.31
CA SER A 221 23.85 2.58 -7.62
C SER A 221 24.95 1.72 -8.24
N ASP A 222 25.04 1.67 -9.56
CA ASP A 222 26.05 0.88 -10.26
C ASP A 222 27.45 1.49 -10.06
N TYR A 223 27.58 2.80 -10.13
CA TYR A 223 28.85 3.48 -9.84
C TYR A 223 29.31 3.20 -8.39
N LEU A 224 28.42 3.26 -7.40
CA LEU A 224 28.77 2.95 -6.01
C LEU A 224 29.21 1.48 -5.85
N LYS A 225 28.57 0.53 -6.55
CA LYS A 225 29.00 -0.88 -6.57
C LYS A 225 30.39 -1.06 -7.16
N GLU A 226 30.71 -0.37 -8.25
CA GLU A 226 32.04 -0.39 -8.87
C GLU A 226 33.13 0.12 -7.93
N THR A 227 32.79 1.05 -7.02
CA THR A 227 33.71 1.54 -5.97
C THR A 227 33.79 0.62 -4.74
N GLY A 228 33.08 -0.55 -4.76
CA GLY A 228 33.12 -1.55 -3.70
C GLY A 228 32.11 -1.33 -2.56
N ILE A 229 31.17 -0.38 -2.68
CA ILE A 229 30.12 -0.13 -1.70
C ILE A 229 28.93 -1.05 -1.99
N ARG A 230 28.45 -1.76 -0.98
CA ARG A 230 27.27 -2.64 -1.09
C ARG A 230 26.00 -1.80 -1.18
N THR A 231 25.54 -1.58 -2.40
CA THR A 231 24.46 -0.65 -2.72
C THR A 231 23.29 -1.38 -3.40
N GLN A 232 22.08 -0.95 -3.09
CA GLN A 232 20.87 -1.32 -3.82
C GLN A 232 20.06 -0.06 -4.17
N TYR A 233 19.26 -0.13 -5.22
CA TYR A 233 18.34 0.96 -5.57
C TYR A 233 16.89 0.57 -5.31
N LEU A 234 16.04 1.58 -5.09
CA LEU A 234 14.62 1.41 -4.81
C LEU A 234 13.80 2.41 -5.63
N HIS A 235 12.83 1.91 -6.41
CA HIS A 235 11.88 2.73 -7.17
C HIS A 235 10.47 2.15 -7.15
N SER A 236 9.51 2.84 -7.79
CA SER A 236 8.08 2.50 -7.73
C SER A 236 7.67 1.21 -8.44
N GLU A 237 8.53 0.64 -9.29
CA GLU A 237 8.25 -0.58 -10.06
C GLU A 237 8.70 -1.85 -9.33
N ILE A 238 9.43 -1.72 -8.23
CA ILE A 238 9.83 -2.85 -7.39
C ILE A 238 8.60 -3.36 -6.64
N ASP A 239 8.39 -4.68 -6.68
CA ASP A 239 7.28 -5.33 -6.00
C ASP A 239 7.34 -5.11 -4.48
N THR A 240 6.17 -5.14 -3.84
CA THR A 240 6.03 -4.87 -2.40
C THR A 240 6.82 -5.86 -1.55
N LEU A 241 6.86 -7.14 -1.93
CA LEU A 241 7.65 -8.16 -1.22
C LEU A 241 9.15 -7.91 -1.36
N GLU A 242 9.63 -7.71 -2.59
CA GLU A 242 11.03 -7.38 -2.87
C GLU A 242 11.47 -6.10 -2.15
N ARG A 243 10.60 -5.07 -2.12
CA ARG A 243 10.84 -3.85 -1.36
C ARG A 243 11.06 -4.15 0.14
N SER A 244 10.25 -5.02 0.72
CA SER A 244 10.37 -5.40 2.13
C SER A 244 11.68 -6.16 2.40
N GLU A 245 12.11 -7.01 1.48
CA GLU A 245 13.39 -7.73 1.55
C GLU A 245 14.59 -6.77 1.46
N ILE A 246 14.58 -5.84 0.50
CA ILE A 246 15.64 -4.83 0.36
C ILE A 246 15.79 -3.99 1.64
N LEU A 247 14.70 -3.57 2.24
CA LEU A 247 14.72 -2.78 3.49
C LEU A 247 15.21 -3.61 4.67
N ARG A 248 14.83 -4.87 4.77
CA ARG A 248 15.35 -5.82 5.76
C ARG A 248 16.86 -6.00 5.59
N ASP A 249 17.30 -6.23 4.38
CA ASP A 249 18.70 -6.48 4.04
C ASP A 249 19.59 -5.26 4.29
N LEU A 250 19.07 -4.05 4.06
CA LEU A 250 19.74 -2.82 4.49
C LEU A 250 19.95 -2.80 6.02
N ARG A 251 18.91 -3.14 6.79
CA ARG A 251 19.00 -3.20 8.26
C ARG A 251 19.95 -4.29 8.76
N LEU A 252 19.96 -5.46 8.11
CA LEU A 252 20.87 -6.56 8.41
C LEU A 252 22.32 -6.26 7.98
N GLY A 253 22.54 -5.26 7.15
CA GLY A 253 23.86 -4.90 6.65
C GLY A 253 24.32 -5.72 5.46
N VAL A 254 23.41 -6.35 4.74
CA VAL A 254 23.69 -6.90 3.40
C VAL A 254 24.03 -5.76 2.45
N TYR A 255 23.30 -4.66 2.55
CA TYR A 255 23.58 -3.39 1.88
C TYR A 255 24.00 -2.32 2.89
N ASP A 256 24.87 -1.40 2.46
CA ASP A 256 25.29 -0.23 3.24
C ASP A 256 24.55 1.02 2.80
N VAL A 257 24.17 1.07 1.53
CA VAL A 257 23.56 2.24 0.90
C VAL A 257 22.30 1.82 0.15
N LEU A 258 21.27 2.62 0.30
CA LEU A 258 20.07 2.54 -0.51
C LEU A 258 19.90 3.83 -1.31
N VAL A 259 19.80 3.70 -2.64
CA VAL A 259 19.59 4.83 -3.56
C VAL A 259 18.17 4.80 -4.09
N GLY A 260 17.49 5.93 -4.19
CA GLY A 260 16.16 5.95 -4.81
C GLY A 260 15.56 7.34 -5.02
N ILE A 261 14.48 7.38 -5.79
CA ILE A 261 13.81 8.63 -6.17
C ILE A 261 12.96 9.16 -5.02
N ASN A 262 12.11 8.33 -4.48
CA ASN A 262 11.17 8.65 -3.41
C ASN A 262 11.21 7.52 -2.38
N LEU A 263 12.36 7.42 -1.71
CA LEU A 263 12.61 6.41 -0.67
C LEU A 263 11.66 6.54 0.53
N LEU A 264 10.87 7.58 0.57
CA LEU A 264 10.35 8.17 1.77
C LEU A 264 8.84 8.16 1.84
N ARG A 265 8.21 7.27 1.08
CA ARG A 265 6.82 6.94 1.34
C ARG A 265 6.70 6.43 2.77
N GLU A 266 5.57 6.68 3.38
CA GLU A 266 5.21 6.38 4.76
C GLU A 266 5.63 4.93 5.14
N GLY A 267 5.87 4.68 6.41
CA GLY A 267 6.12 3.32 6.93
C GLY A 267 7.58 2.86 6.97
N LEU A 268 8.57 3.69 6.62
CA LEU A 268 9.98 3.34 6.78
C LEU A 268 10.49 3.69 8.19
N ASP A 269 10.95 2.68 8.91
CA ASP A 269 11.58 2.81 10.22
C ASP A 269 12.97 2.16 10.20
N LEU A 270 13.99 2.97 9.95
CA LEU A 270 15.38 2.56 9.73
C LEU A 270 16.30 3.23 10.75
N PRO A 271 16.33 2.77 12.00
CA PRO A 271 17.15 3.37 13.04
C PRO A 271 18.66 3.24 12.79
N GLU A 272 19.08 2.39 11.88
CA GLU A 272 20.47 2.18 11.49
C GLU A 272 21.00 3.25 10.51
N VAL A 273 20.10 4.07 9.95
CA VAL A 273 20.45 5.12 8.99
C VAL A 273 20.95 6.36 9.72
N SER A 274 22.20 6.69 9.51
CA SER A 274 22.86 7.88 10.08
C SER A 274 23.10 9.00 9.08
N LEU A 275 23.10 8.70 7.76
CA LEU A 275 23.30 9.69 6.71
C LEU A 275 22.18 9.65 5.69
N ILE A 276 21.65 10.82 5.37
CA ILE A 276 20.80 11.03 4.21
C ILE A 276 21.45 12.06 3.29
N ALA A 277 21.64 11.69 2.03
CA ALA A 277 22.11 12.59 1.00
C ALA A 277 20.99 12.90 0.00
N ILE A 278 20.76 14.17 -0.24
CA ILE A 278 19.76 14.68 -1.17
C ILE A 278 20.49 15.34 -2.33
N LEU A 279 20.56 14.65 -3.46
CA LEU A 279 21.18 15.20 -4.67
C LEU A 279 20.24 16.17 -5.36
N ASP A 280 20.80 17.21 -5.98
CA ASP A 280 20.05 18.24 -6.70
C ASP A 280 18.86 18.77 -5.86
N ALA A 281 19.15 19.17 -4.62
CA ALA A 281 18.12 19.60 -3.68
C ALA A 281 17.49 20.94 -4.06
N ASP A 282 18.13 21.74 -4.91
CA ASP A 282 17.66 23.01 -5.46
C ASP A 282 16.73 22.87 -6.68
N LYS A 283 16.54 21.67 -7.21
CA LYS A 283 15.61 21.43 -8.32
C LYS A 283 14.20 21.34 -7.78
N GLU A 284 13.56 22.51 -7.62
CA GLU A 284 12.19 22.59 -7.08
C GLU A 284 11.19 21.74 -7.87
N GLY A 285 10.28 21.11 -7.14
CA GLY A 285 9.24 20.23 -7.65
C GLY A 285 8.63 19.37 -6.56
N TYR A 286 7.75 18.46 -6.93
CA TYR A 286 7.04 17.58 -5.98
C TYR A 286 8.01 16.81 -5.05
N LEU A 287 9.15 16.33 -5.57
CA LEU A 287 10.15 15.58 -4.82
C LEU A 287 11.06 16.44 -3.93
N ARG A 288 11.05 17.74 -4.11
CA ARG A 288 11.86 18.73 -3.38
C ARG A 288 11.00 19.82 -2.75
N SER A 289 9.70 19.57 -2.59
CA SER A 289 8.81 20.44 -1.82
C SER A 289 9.20 20.45 -0.32
N THR A 290 8.82 21.47 0.40
CA THR A 290 9.05 21.57 1.86
C THR A 290 8.61 20.29 2.59
N THR A 291 7.42 19.78 2.28
CA THR A 291 6.88 18.54 2.85
C THR A 291 7.79 17.34 2.57
N ALA A 292 8.18 17.15 1.30
CA ALA A 292 9.04 16.05 0.90
C ALA A 292 10.43 16.12 1.58
N LEU A 293 11.00 17.32 1.70
CA LEU A 293 12.28 17.53 2.38
C LEU A 293 12.17 17.23 3.88
N VAL A 294 11.17 17.77 4.59
CA VAL A 294 10.96 17.52 6.03
C VAL A 294 10.76 16.02 6.30
N GLN A 295 9.97 15.33 5.48
CA GLN A 295 9.77 13.88 5.59
C GLN A 295 11.08 13.10 5.39
N THR A 296 11.87 13.51 4.41
CA THR A 296 13.20 12.93 4.13
C THR A 296 14.14 13.11 5.32
N ILE A 297 14.31 14.33 5.74
CA ILE A 297 15.18 14.71 6.87
C ILE A 297 14.81 13.91 8.12
N GLY A 298 13.53 13.78 8.41
CA GLY A 298 13.01 13.07 9.58
C GLY A 298 13.40 11.58 9.64
N ARG A 299 13.80 10.97 8.54
CA ARG A 299 14.29 9.56 8.55
C ARG A 299 15.64 9.41 9.24
N ALA A 300 16.51 10.43 9.23
CA ALA A 300 17.76 10.43 9.99
C ALA A 300 17.58 10.78 11.48
N ALA A 301 16.42 11.23 11.91
CA ALA A 301 16.15 11.64 13.29
C ALA A 301 16.03 10.47 14.30
N ARG A 302 16.25 9.22 13.84
CA ARG A 302 16.24 8.00 14.67
C ARG A 302 17.63 7.55 15.10
N HIS A 303 18.66 8.18 14.56
CA HIS A 303 20.06 7.89 14.86
C HIS A 303 20.69 9.05 15.63
N ILE A 304 21.52 8.74 16.65
CA ILE A 304 22.15 9.78 17.48
C ILE A 304 23.08 10.69 16.66
N ASP A 305 23.78 10.13 15.69
CA ASP A 305 24.69 10.83 14.77
C ASP A 305 23.99 11.14 13.43
N GLY A 306 22.66 11.31 13.45
CA GLY A 306 21.88 11.60 12.27
C GLY A 306 22.33 12.87 11.56
N LYS A 307 22.66 12.79 10.26
CA LYS A 307 23.11 13.89 9.43
C LYS A 307 22.38 13.87 8.08
N VAL A 308 22.07 15.05 7.58
CA VAL A 308 21.53 15.24 6.23
C VAL A 308 22.45 16.16 5.44
N ILE A 309 22.78 15.78 4.21
CA ILE A 309 23.51 16.62 3.27
C ILE A 309 22.59 16.92 2.10
N MET A 310 22.40 18.19 1.81
CA MET A 310 21.70 18.69 0.64
C MET A 310 22.73 19.23 -0.35
N TYR A 311 22.84 18.62 -1.51
CA TYR A 311 23.67 19.15 -2.59
C TYR A 311 22.83 20.12 -3.41
N ALA A 312 23.22 21.38 -3.38
CA ALA A 312 22.49 22.48 -4.01
C ALA A 312 23.42 23.67 -4.24
N ASP A 313 23.28 24.32 -5.39
CA ASP A 313 24.01 25.57 -5.69
C ASP A 313 23.27 26.81 -5.16
N VAL A 314 21.92 26.67 -4.99
CA VAL A 314 21.06 27.73 -4.47
C VAL A 314 20.14 27.15 -3.39
N VAL A 315 20.04 27.84 -2.26
CA VAL A 315 19.07 27.49 -1.23
C VAL A 315 17.70 28.03 -1.63
N THR A 316 16.78 27.12 -2.01
CA THR A 316 15.41 27.47 -2.42
C THR A 316 14.52 27.77 -1.20
N ASP A 317 13.35 28.37 -1.43
CA ASP A 317 12.38 28.65 -0.36
C ASP A 317 11.90 27.35 0.32
N SER A 318 11.76 26.28 -0.44
CA SER A 318 11.38 24.96 0.11
C SER A 318 12.47 24.38 1.00
N MET A 319 13.73 24.49 0.59
CA MET A 319 14.87 24.08 1.41
C MET A 319 14.96 24.92 2.69
N LYS A 320 14.86 26.25 2.56
CA LYS A 320 14.93 27.14 3.71
C LYS A 320 13.88 26.81 4.77
N ARG A 321 12.60 26.66 4.35
CA ARG A 321 11.54 26.29 5.28
C ARG A 321 11.77 24.93 5.94
N ALA A 322 12.30 23.94 5.21
CA ALA A 322 12.58 22.63 5.76
C ALA A 322 13.75 22.66 6.76
N ILE A 323 14.79 23.44 6.47
CA ILE A 323 15.95 23.65 7.37
C ILE A 323 15.50 24.37 8.64
N ASP A 324 14.78 25.50 8.49
CA ASP A 324 14.32 26.32 9.62
C ASP A 324 13.42 25.51 10.56
N GLU A 325 12.50 24.72 10.03
CA GLU A 325 11.60 23.86 10.81
C GLU A 325 12.35 22.72 11.52
N THR A 326 13.31 22.09 10.85
CA THR A 326 14.15 21.04 11.46
C THR A 326 14.97 21.60 12.60
N GLU A 327 15.59 22.75 12.38
CA GLU A 327 16.40 23.43 13.40
C GLU A 327 15.54 23.88 14.61
N ARG A 328 14.34 24.42 14.37
CA ARG A 328 13.39 24.77 15.42
C ARG A 328 13.06 23.55 16.30
N ARG A 329 12.71 22.42 15.69
CA ARG A 329 12.41 21.16 16.41
C ARG A 329 13.61 20.67 17.19
N ARG A 330 14.79 20.73 16.59
CA ARG A 330 16.04 20.35 17.22
C ARG A 330 16.30 21.17 18.48
N GLN A 331 16.19 22.49 18.41
CA GLN A 331 16.39 23.39 19.56
C GLN A 331 15.41 23.12 20.69
N ILE A 332 14.13 22.87 20.40
CA ILE A 332 13.12 22.51 21.40
C ILE A 332 13.52 21.21 22.12
N GLN A 333 13.92 20.18 21.38
CA GLN A 333 14.34 18.91 21.96
C GLN A 333 15.62 19.05 22.78
N GLU A 334 16.60 19.80 22.30
CA GLU A 334 17.86 20.04 23.03
C GLU A 334 17.63 20.80 24.33
N SER A 335 16.75 21.82 24.35
CA SER A 335 16.37 22.55 25.57
C SER A 335 15.69 21.63 26.57
N HIS A 336 14.73 20.83 26.10
CA HIS A 336 14.06 19.84 26.93
C HIS A 336 15.02 18.82 27.55
N ASN A 337 15.94 18.30 26.75
CA ASN A 337 16.95 17.33 27.19
C ASN A 337 17.83 17.95 28.29
N ARG A 338 18.26 19.20 28.08
CA ARG A 338 19.11 19.94 29.05
C ARG A 338 18.40 20.21 30.38
N GLU A 339 17.14 20.65 30.31
CA GLU A 339 16.31 20.94 31.45
C GLU A 339 15.98 19.71 32.30
N ASN A 340 15.80 18.57 31.65
CA ASN A 340 15.41 17.31 32.30
C ASN A 340 16.57 16.33 32.50
N GLY A 341 17.81 16.71 32.16
CA GLY A 341 18.98 15.84 32.29
C GLY A 341 18.93 14.58 31.43
N ILE A 342 18.24 14.63 30.26
CA ILE A 342 18.06 13.48 29.38
C ILE A 342 19.28 13.34 28.46
N THR A 343 19.89 12.15 28.48
CA THR A 343 20.95 11.79 27.53
C THR A 343 20.31 11.06 26.34
N PRO A 344 20.49 11.55 25.12
CA PRO A 344 19.94 10.91 23.91
C PRO A 344 20.42 9.45 23.76
N GLN A 345 19.51 8.55 23.43
CA GLN A 345 19.80 7.13 23.23
C GLN A 345 19.27 6.67 21.88
N SER A 346 20.15 6.00 21.11
CA SER A 346 19.75 5.39 19.82
C SER A 346 18.69 4.31 20.03
N ILE A 347 17.73 4.29 19.14
CA ILE A 347 16.69 3.25 19.13
C ILE A 347 17.30 1.96 18.58
N ARG A 348 17.22 0.87 19.35
CA ARG A 348 17.53 -0.47 18.87
C ARG A 348 16.24 -1.25 18.69
N LYS A 349 15.94 -1.61 17.45
CA LYS A 349 14.72 -2.35 17.12
C LYS A 349 15.09 -3.71 16.55
N THR A 350 14.52 -4.76 17.12
CA THR A 350 14.70 -6.13 16.60
C THR A 350 14.21 -6.20 15.16
N ILE A 351 15.02 -6.75 14.28
CA ILE A 351 14.63 -6.98 12.88
C ILE A 351 13.72 -8.20 12.89
N ARG A 352 12.42 -7.97 12.63
CA ARG A 352 11.44 -9.05 12.50
C ARG A 352 11.32 -9.42 11.04
N ASP A 353 11.46 -10.70 10.74
CA ASP A 353 11.21 -11.21 9.39
C ASP A 353 9.71 -11.37 9.19
N ILE A 354 9.11 -10.41 8.51
CA ILE A 354 7.69 -10.46 8.12
C ILE A 354 7.52 -11.54 7.04
N THR A 355 8.52 -11.73 6.19
CA THR A 355 8.53 -12.74 5.13
C THR A 355 8.58 -14.16 5.71
N GLU A 356 9.32 -14.41 6.80
CA GLU A 356 9.26 -15.70 7.50
C GLU A 356 7.88 -15.97 8.11
N ARG A 357 7.20 -14.95 8.62
CA ARG A 357 5.82 -15.10 9.10
C ARG A 357 4.83 -15.37 7.97
N VAL A 358 4.96 -14.66 6.86
CA VAL A 358 4.11 -14.88 5.67
C VAL A 358 4.44 -16.23 5.06
N ARG A 359 5.71 -16.63 4.97
CA ARG A 359 6.11 -17.98 4.55
C ARG A 359 5.70 -19.06 5.55
N ALA A 360 5.83 -18.84 6.85
CA ALA A 360 5.38 -19.78 7.88
C ALA A 360 3.85 -19.92 7.97
N ILE A 361 3.11 -18.90 7.51
CA ILE A 361 1.65 -18.96 7.34
C ILE A 361 1.29 -19.58 5.98
N SER A 362 2.12 -19.35 4.95
CA SER A 362 1.93 -19.86 3.58
C SER A 362 2.56 -21.23 3.34
N GLU A 363 3.55 -21.63 4.14
CA GLU A 363 4.08 -22.98 4.16
C GLU A 363 3.35 -23.75 5.27
N PRO A 364 2.42 -24.66 4.94
CA PRO A 364 2.13 -25.75 5.85
C PRO A 364 3.49 -26.42 6.10
N GLN A 365 3.81 -26.78 7.33
CA GLN A 365 4.93 -27.65 7.65
C GLN A 365 4.73 -28.98 6.90
N LEU A 366 5.11 -29.01 5.65
CA LEU A 366 5.36 -30.18 4.85
C LEU A 366 6.88 -30.27 4.69
N ASP A 367 7.53 -30.74 5.78
CA ASP A 367 8.71 -31.55 5.61
C ASP A 367 8.30 -32.73 4.73
N HIS A 368 8.61 -32.60 3.49
CA HIS A 368 8.94 -33.60 2.47
C HIS A 368 8.62 -32.97 1.10
N SER A 369 9.65 -32.53 0.41
CA SER A 369 9.68 -32.46 -1.04
C SER A 369 9.58 -33.91 -1.56
N ILE A 370 8.37 -34.43 -1.65
CA ILE A 370 8.09 -35.64 -2.40
C ILE A 370 7.99 -35.20 -3.84
N SER A 371 9.09 -35.32 -4.59
CA SER A 371 9.04 -35.36 -6.04
C SER A 371 8.18 -36.57 -6.40
N GLY A 372 7.03 -36.30 -7.08
CA GLY A 372 6.02 -37.32 -7.36
C GLY A 372 6.46 -38.45 -8.31
N ASP A 373 7.71 -38.44 -8.78
CA ASP A 373 8.23 -39.40 -9.76
C ASP A 373 8.55 -40.80 -9.17
N ASP A 374 8.53 -40.98 -7.86
CA ASP A 374 8.94 -42.26 -7.19
C ASP A 374 7.84 -42.94 -6.36
N LEU A 375 6.60 -42.42 -6.36
CA LEU A 375 5.52 -43.00 -5.54
C LEU A 375 4.62 -43.96 -6.34
N PRO A 376 4.24 -45.12 -5.78
CA PRO A 376 3.23 -46.00 -6.38
C PRO A 376 1.89 -45.27 -6.60
N LYS A 377 1.20 -45.52 -7.73
CA LYS A 377 -0.11 -44.90 -8.07
C LYS A 377 -1.17 -45.04 -6.95
N GLU A 378 -1.10 -46.09 -6.16
CA GLU A 378 -1.97 -46.34 -5.02
C GLU A 378 -1.74 -45.36 -3.86
N ASP A 379 -0.48 -45.01 -3.60
CA ASP A 379 -0.10 -44.04 -2.54
C ASP A 379 -0.43 -42.61 -2.93
N ILE A 380 -0.27 -42.24 -4.22
CA ILE A 380 -0.70 -40.94 -4.76
C ILE A 380 -2.24 -40.80 -4.60
N THR A 381 -3.00 -41.85 -4.90
CA THR A 381 -4.46 -41.84 -4.76
C THR A 381 -4.88 -41.69 -3.30
N ARG A 382 -4.13 -42.26 -2.36
CA ARG A 382 -4.37 -42.13 -0.93
C ARG A 382 -4.07 -40.70 -0.43
N LEU A 383 -2.97 -40.14 -0.89
CA LEU A 383 -2.55 -38.78 -0.59
C LEU A 383 -3.56 -37.75 -1.11
N ILE A 384 -4.08 -37.92 -2.33
CA ILE A 384 -5.14 -37.06 -2.90
C ILE A 384 -6.37 -37.05 -1.99
N LYS A 385 -6.82 -38.22 -1.51
CA LYS A 385 -8.01 -38.31 -0.63
C LYS A 385 -7.78 -37.59 0.71
N ASP A 386 -6.57 -37.68 1.25
CA ASP A 386 -6.21 -37.03 2.50
C ASP A 386 -6.17 -35.50 2.34
N LEU A 387 -5.55 -35.01 1.26
CA LEU A 387 -5.52 -33.59 0.90
C LEU A 387 -6.93 -33.03 0.60
N GLU A 388 -7.82 -33.82 -0.03
CA GLU A 388 -9.23 -33.43 -0.23
C GLU A 388 -9.98 -33.28 1.11
N SER A 389 -9.70 -34.15 2.07
CA SER A 389 -10.26 -34.04 3.41
C SER A 389 -9.78 -32.79 4.14
N GLN A 390 -8.48 -32.52 4.08
CA GLN A 390 -7.88 -31.31 4.68
C GLN A 390 -8.37 -30.03 4.00
N MET A 391 -8.50 -30.02 2.67
CA MET A 391 -9.07 -28.90 1.91
C MET A 391 -10.50 -28.57 2.34
N LYS A 392 -11.33 -29.61 2.51
CA LYS A 392 -12.72 -29.44 2.98
C LYS A 392 -12.77 -28.93 4.42
N SER A 393 -11.85 -29.37 5.30
CA SER A 393 -11.76 -28.85 6.67
C SER A 393 -11.35 -27.38 6.66
N ALA A 394 -10.25 -27.03 5.97
CA ALA A 394 -9.78 -25.66 5.84
C ALA A 394 -10.88 -24.72 5.27
N SER A 395 -11.66 -25.20 4.30
CA SER A 395 -12.79 -24.45 3.75
C SER A 395 -13.92 -24.22 4.77
N ARG A 396 -14.20 -25.19 5.65
CA ARG A 396 -15.19 -25.04 6.74
C ARG A 396 -14.72 -24.08 7.83
N ASP A 397 -13.42 -24.07 8.08
CA ASP A 397 -12.77 -23.22 9.08
C ASP A 397 -12.48 -21.80 8.53
N LEU A 398 -12.97 -21.49 7.31
CA LEU A 398 -12.81 -20.21 6.60
C LEU A 398 -11.34 -19.87 6.25
N GLU A 399 -10.44 -20.85 6.25
CA GLU A 399 -9.04 -20.73 5.84
C GLU A 399 -8.92 -20.87 4.31
N PHE A 400 -9.48 -19.93 3.56
CA PHE A 400 -9.63 -20.04 2.10
C PHE A 400 -8.31 -20.11 1.34
N GLU A 401 -7.26 -19.44 1.82
CA GLU A 401 -5.92 -19.48 1.20
C GLU A 401 -5.31 -20.89 1.32
N LYS A 402 -5.43 -21.50 2.49
CA LYS A 402 -4.98 -22.88 2.72
C LYS A 402 -5.78 -23.88 1.89
N ALA A 403 -7.09 -23.69 1.80
CA ALA A 403 -7.94 -24.53 0.95
C ALA A 403 -7.55 -24.41 -0.55
N ALA A 404 -7.18 -23.21 -1.02
CA ALA A 404 -6.71 -22.99 -2.39
C ALA A 404 -5.37 -23.69 -2.67
N LEU A 405 -4.40 -23.59 -1.76
CA LEU A 405 -3.11 -24.29 -1.86
C LEU A 405 -3.28 -25.81 -1.92
N LEU A 406 -4.12 -26.36 -1.04
CA LEU A 406 -4.42 -27.80 -1.04
C LEU A 406 -5.10 -28.25 -2.34
N ARG A 407 -5.99 -27.44 -2.90
CA ARG A 407 -6.63 -27.68 -4.21
C ARG A 407 -5.58 -27.74 -5.33
N ASP A 408 -4.65 -26.81 -5.36
CA ASP A 408 -3.62 -26.72 -6.39
C ASP A 408 -2.67 -27.92 -6.31
N GLN A 409 -2.28 -28.36 -5.12
CA GLN A 409 -1.54 -29.60 -4.89
C GLN A 409 -2.30 -30.85 -5.40
N ILE A 410 -3.61 -30.95 -5.13
CA ILE A 410 -4.44 -32.05 -5.62
C ILE A 410 -4.46 -32.06 -7.16
N VAL A 411 -4.55 -30.90 -7.81
CA VAL A 411 -4.52 -30.79 -9.27
C VAL A 411 -3.19 -31.29 -9.85
N ASP A 412 -2.06 -30.93 -9.23
CA ASP A 412 -0.75 -31.36 -9.70
C ASP A 412 -0.51 -32.87 -9.48
N LEU A 413 -0.91 -33.44 -8.34
CA LEU A 413 -0.85 -34.88 -8.11
C LEU A 413 -1.77 -35.67 -9.06
N ARG A 414 -2.91 -35.12 -9.47
CA ARG A 414 -3.79 -35.75 -10.46
C ARG A 414 -3.19 -35.75 -11.87
N LYS A 415 -2.38 -34.75 -12.23
CA LYS A 415 -1.63 -34.75 -13.52
C LYS A 415 -0.63 -35.92 -13.56
N VAL A 416 0.11 -36.11 -12.45
CA VAL A 416 1.07 -37.24 -12.31
C VAL A 416 0.40 -38.61 -12.39
N LEU A 417 -0.88 -38.73 -12.04
CA LEU A 417 -1.65 -40.00 -12.17
C LEU A 417 -2.10 -40.30 -13.60
N ILE A 418 -2.19 -39.26 -14.45
CA ILE A 418 -2.67 -39.37 -15.85
C ILE A 418 -1.51 -39.68 -16.81
N ASP A 419 -0.30 -39.25 -16.48
CA ASP A 419 0.92 -39.59 -17.17
C ASP A 419 1.44 -40.97 -16.73
#